data_0b9190c36e83826d5a3563067c422531
#
_entry.id   0b9190c36e83826d5a3563067c422531
#
_cell.length_a   1.000
_cell.length_b   1.000
_cell.length_c   1.000
_cell.angle_alpha   90.00
_cell.angle_beta   90.00
_cell.angle_gamma   90.00
#
_symmetry.space_group_name_H-M   'P 1'
#
loop_
_entity.id
_entity.type
_entity.pdbx_description
1 polymer ?
#
loop_
_entity_poly.entity_id
_entity_poly.type
_entity_poly.pdbx_seq_one_letter_code
_entity_poly.pdbx_strand_id
1 'polypeptide(L)'
;MNLKVISRNVGFALLASAFFMFLSILVSISNGNDSALAALIISFTITFIVGIFPFIFVRKSPNISLKDGYMIIVLSWTLSFIFGMLPYVLWGGPFSVINALFEAVSGYTTTGGTVLANVEQLPDSLLFWRSSTHFIGGLGVVVFLLLIIPSSSPVRLRLTNMEVSSLSREGYKTRTNKTVWIFTAVYFGIAFCAFLCYWLAGMSPFDAINHAFSVTATGGFSTRNMSIASFDSTLIDVITIFFMFMASIHFGIIYMVFASRSLKPLNNPVLKFYVGTTLVAALLVAFSLKMSSAGFTWGDSFMTGFFHVVSSISTTGFAISDNNTWPLFACIITVLITVPCGMAGSTTGGIKMDRMLLMFKSVGQQVKSSMHPSSINQVHIGNHMLGNNEIYPHVVFIGLYFITIAASMALTILSGMDVQNSLASSISCLSNVGPALESVGTMGNYSGVPVLAKIVFIVDMFLGRVEIYPVLAVVTMAFNGRK
;
A
#
# COMPACT_ATOMS: atom_id res chain seq x y z
N MET A 1 16.95 -24.68 -2.81
CA MET A 1 16.65 -23.33 -3.35
C MET A 1 17.27 -23.22 -4.74
N ASN A 2 16.49 -22.73 -5.70
CA ASN A 2 16.94 -22.57 -7.09
C ASN A 2 17.36 -21.12 -7.35
N LEU A 3 18.65 -20.81 -7.10
CA LEU A 3 19.19 -19.45 -7.27
C LEU A 3 19.03 -18.91 -8.70
N LYS A 4 19.00 -19.79 -9.73
CA LYS A 4 18.81 -19.38 -11.12
C LYS A 4 17.43 -18.75 -11.35
N VAL A 5 16.39 -19.32 -10.74
CA VAL A 5 15.02 -18.78 -10.83
C VAL A 5 14.90 -17.51 -10.01
N ILE A 6 15.45 -17.50 -8.79
CA ILE A 6 15.41 -16.35 -7.90
C ILE A 6 16.06 -15.14 -8.57
N SER A 7 17.29 -15.27 -9.05
CA SER A 7 18.04 -14.14 -9.65
C SER A 7 17.34 -13.55 -10.87
N ARG A 8 16.78 -14.38 -11.77
CA ARG A 8 16.07 -13.86 -12.97
C ARG A 8 14.82 -13.09 -12.61
N ASN A 9 14.08 -13.54 -11.60
CA ASN A 9 12.85 -12.89 -11.18
C ASN A 9 13.11 -11.57 -10.43
N VAL A 10 14.13 -11.57 -9.57
CA VAL A 10 14.63 -10.33 -8.94
C VAL A 10 15.14 -9.35 -9.98
N GLY A 11 15.90 -9.84 -10.99
CA GLY A 11 16.35 -9.02 -12.11
C GLY A 11 15.22 -8.33 -12.86
N PHE A 12 14.06 -9.00 -13.02
CA PHE A 12 12.90 -8.40 -13.64
C PHE A 12 12.34 -7.22 -12.82
N ALA A 13 12.28 -7.34 -11.48
CA ALA A 13 11.85 -6.25 -10.61
C ALA A 13 12.78 -5.03 -10.71
N LEU A 14 14.11 -5.28 -10.75
CA LEU A 14 15.10 -4.20 -10.91
C LEU A 14 15.02 -3.54 -12.29
N LEU A 15 14.75 -4.29 -13.36
CA LEU A 15 14.56 -3.72 -14.70
C LEU A 15 13.30 -2.83 -14.77
N ALA A 16 12.23 -3.18 -14.06
CA ALA A 16 11.07 -2.31 -13.95
C ALA A 16 11.42 -0.99 -13.24
N SER A 17 12.18 -1.05 -12.14
CA SER A 17 12.68 0.15 -11.46
C SER A 17 13.59 0.99 -12.37
N ALA A 18 14.52 0.34 -13.10
CA ALA A 18 15.40 1.00 -14.06
C ALA A 18 14.59 1.71 -15.18
N PHE A 19 13.52 1.09 -15.68
CA PHE A 19 12.66 1.72 -16.68
C PHE A 19 12.04 3.05 -16.18
N PHE A 20 11.55 3.11 -14.94
CA PHE A 20 11.01 4.35 -14.38
C PHE A 20 12.10 5.36 -14.02
N MET A 21 13.31 4.91 -13.63
CA MET A 21 14.46 5.82 -13.51
C MET A 21 14.81 6.45 -14.87
N PHE A 22 14.75 5.68 -15.95
CA PHE A 22 14.94 6.21 -17.31
C PHE A 22 13.88 7.27 -17.66
N LEU A 23 12.60 7.03 -17.32
CA LEU A 23 11.56 8.05 -17.50
C LEU A 23 11.84 9.32 -16.67
N SER A 24 12.36 9.17 -15.43
CA SER A 24 12.77 10.30 -14.59
C SER A 24 13.91 11.09 -15.21
N ILE A 25 14.87 10.44 -15.89
CA ILE A 25 15.93 11.09 -16.66
C ILE A 25 15.33 11.92 -17.79
N LEU A 26 14.31 11.41 -18.51
CA LEU A 26 13.64 12.18 -19.57
C LEU A 26 12.93 13.43 -18.99
N VAL A 27 12.32 13.32 -17.81
CA VAL A 27 11.74 14.47 -17.11
C VAL A 27 12.83 15.49 -16.77
N SER A 28 13.98 15.07 -16.25
CA SER A 28 15.11 15.96 -15.97
C SER A 28 15.59 16.70 -17.22
N ILE A 29 15.73 15.98 -18.34
CA ILE A 29 16.17 16.58 -19.61
C ILE A 29 15.15 17.58 -20.12
N SER A 30 13.83 17.28 -20.03
CA SER A 30 12.77 18.20 -20.47
C SER A 30 12.73 19.49 -19.65
N ASN A 31 13.17 19.46 -18.40
CA ASN A 31 13.24 20.61 -17.49
C ASN A 31 14.62 21.30 -17.48
N GLY A 32 15.40 21.14 -18.55
CA GLY A 32 16.67 21.85 -18.73
C GLY A 32 17.85 21.26 -17.93
N ASN A 33 17.84 19.94 -17.68
CA ASN A 33 18.88 19.22 -16.94
C ASN A 33 18.95 19.65 -15.47
N ASP A 34 17.94 19.27 -14.70
CA ASP A 34 17.87 19.58 -13.27
C ASP A 34 19.01 18.94 -12.45
N SER A 35 19.15 19.35 -11.19
CA SER A 35 20.28 18.96 -10.32
C SER A 35 20.35 17.43 -10.03
N ALA A 36 19.31 16.66 -10.31
CA ALA A 36 19.28 15.22 -10.06
C ALA A 36 19.71 14.38 -11.27
N LEU A 37 19.95 14.99 -12.43
CA LEU A 37 20.27 14.26 -13.67
C LEU A 37 21.42 13.26 -13.50
N ALA A 38 22.54 13.70 -12.94
CA ALA A 38 23.72 12.85 -12.73
C ALA A 38 23.42 11.67 -11.79
N ALA A 39 22.72 11.96 -10.68
CA ALA A 39 22.30 10.94 -9.71
C ALA A 39 21.39 9.89 -10.35
N LEU A 40 20.43 10.32 -11.17
CA LEU A 40 19.50 9.44 -11.89
C LEU A 40 20.22 8.57 -12.94
N ILE A 41 21.15 9.14 -13.72
CA ILE A 41 21.93 8.38 -14.74
C ILE A 41 22.77 7.30 -14.07
N ILE A 42 23.49 7.63 -13.00
CA ILE A 42 24.30 6.65 -12.27
C ILE A 42 23.41 5.54 -11.67
N SER A 43 22.31 5.92 -11.01
CA SER A 43 21.38 4.98 -10.41
C SER A 43 20.73 4.06 -11.45
N PHE A 44 20.29 4.61 -12.57
CA PHE A 44 19.76 3.85 -13.71
C PHE A 44 20.79 2.84 -14.22
N THR A 45 22.03 3.30 -14.49
CA THR A 45 23.08 2.45 -15.05
C THR A 45 23.39 1.26 -14.13
N ILE A 46 23.57 1.51 -12.82
CA ILE A 46 23.83 0.47 -11.83
C ILE A 46 22.66 -0.51 -11.76
N THR A 47 21.43 0.01 -11.62
CA THR A 47 20.22 -0.82 -11.49
C THR A 47 19.96 -1.64 -12.75
N PHE A 48 20.17 -1.05 -13.93
CA PHE A 48 19.99 -1.73 -15.21
C PHE A 48 21.02 -2.86 -15.40
N ILE A 49 22.31 -2.61 -15.12
CA ILE A 49 23.37 -3.63 -15.24
C ILE A 49 23.07 -4.81 -14.31
N VAL A 50 22.74 -4.54 -13.04
CA VAL A 50 22.43 -5.60 -12.08
C VAL A 50 21.14 -6.34 -12.45
N GLY A 51 20.14 -5.62 -12.95
CA GLY A 51 18.86 -6.21 -13.36
C GLY A 51 18.97 -7.08 -14.62
N ILE A 52 19.77 -6.70 -15.60
CA ILE A 52 19.92 -7.44 -16.86
C ILE A 52 20.87 -8.64 -16.75
N PHE A 53 21.83 -8.59 -15.81
CA PHE A 53 22.84 -9.63 -15.62
C PHE A 53 22.26 -11.06 -15.55
N PRO A 54 21.22 -11.35 -14.77
CA PRO A 54 20.64 -12.71 -14.72
C PRO A 54 20.02 -13.16 -16.03
N PHE A 55 19.59 -12.25 -16.90
CA PHE A 55 18.99 -12.62 -18.19
C PHE A 55 20.05 -13.04 -19.20
N ILE A 56 21.25 -12.49 -19.11
CA ILE A 56 22.37 -12.81 -20.00
C ILE A 56 23.08 -14.09 -19.54
N PHE A 57 23.42 -14.18 -18.25
CA PHE A 57 24.32 -15.20 -17.73
C PHE A 57 23.62 -16.39 -17.07
N VAL A 58 22.34 -16.30 -16.71
CA VAL A 58 21.63 -17.36 -16.01
C VAL A 58 20.60 -18.04 -16.91
N ARG A 59 20.74 -19.36 -17.13
CA ARG A 59 19.78 -20.15 -17.93
C ARG A 59 18.40 -20.22 -17.27
N LYS A 60 17.34 -20.20 -18.08
CA LYS A 60 15.97 -20.43 -17.59
C LYS A 60 15.86 -21.78 -16.90
N SER A 61 15.17 -21.82 -15.77
CA SER A 61 14.80 -23.04 -15.06
C SER A 61 13.29 -23.06 -14.86
N PRO A 62 12.58 -24.15 -15.22
CA PRO A 62 11.12 -24.18 -15.14
C PRO A 62 10.59 -24.50 -13.73
N ASN A 63 11.43 -25.03 -12.84
CA ASN A 63 10.99 -25.53 -11.54
C ASN A 63 11.11 -24.45 -10.46
N ILE A 64 9.98 -24.03 -9.93
CA ILE A 64 9.86 -23.10 -8.81
C ILE A 64 9.24 -23.84 -7.63
N SER A 65 9.93 -23.86 -6.49
CA SER A 65 9.38 -24.36 -5.22
C SER A 65 8.68 -23.24 -4.46
N LEU A 66 7.86 -23.60 -3.45
CA LEU A 66 7.23 -22.61 -2.56
C LEU A 66 8.29 -21.76 -1.82
N LYS A 67 9.39 -22.40 -1.40
CA LYS A 67 10.52 -21.73 -0.75
C LYS A 67 11.18 -20.69 -1.68
N ASP A 68 11.35 -21.03 -2.98
CA ASP A 68 11.87 -20.09 -3.97
C ASP A 68 10.94 -18.90 -4.15
N GLY A 69 9.61 -19.13 -4.13
CA GLY A 69 8.60 -18.08 -4.20
C GLY A 69 8.73 -17.05 -3.08
N TYR A 70 8.83 -17.49 -1.82
CA TYR A 70 9.04 -16.57 -0.69
C TYR A 70 10.34 -15.79 -0.80
N MET A 71 11.44 -16.44 -1.22
CA MET A 71 12.72 -15.76 -1.43
C MET A 71 12.66 -14.73 -2.55
N ILE A 72 11.97 -15.02 -3.65
CA ILE A 72 11.76 -14.08 -4.75
C ILE A 72 11.06 -12.82 -4.24
N ILE A 73 9.98 -12.99 -3.48
CA ILE A 73 9.22 -11.87 -2.93
C ILE A 73 10.12 -11.00 -2.06
N VAL A 74 10.69 -11.57 -1.00
CA VAL A 74 11.47 -10.82 -0.01
C VAL A 74 12.69 -10.15 -0.67
N LEU A 75 13.44 -10.87 -1.52
CA LEU A 75 14.61 -10.32 -2.18
C LEU A 75 14.26 -9.26 -3.23
N SER A 76 13.19 -9.44 -4.01
CA SER A 76 12.76 -8.42 -4.98
C SER A 76 12.45 -7.10 -4.29
N TRP A 77 11.69 -7.13 -3.20
CA TRP A 77 11.38 -5.93 -2.43
C TRP A 77 12.61 -5.32 -1.80
N THR A 78 13.42 -6.10 -1.09
CA THR A 78 14.64 -5.61 -0.41
C THR A 78 15.61 -4.98 -1.40
N LEU A 79 15.86 -5.62 -2.53
CA LEU A 79 16.74 -5.06 -3.55
C LEU A 79 16.12 -3.85 -4.26
N SER A 80 14.81 -3.83 -4.50
CA SER A 80 14.14 -2.63 -5.02
C SER A 80 14.29 -1.45 -4.08
N PHE A 81 14.25 -1.64 -2.76
CA PHE A 81 14.51 -0.57 -1.79
C PHE A 81 15.95 -0.06 -1.87
N ILE A 82 16.93 -0.98 -1.90
CA ILE A 82 18.35 -0.64 -1.94
C ILE A 82 18.71 0.10 -3.24
N PHE A 83 18.24 -0.38 -4.39
CA PHE A 83 18.51 0.29 -5.66
C PHE A 83 17.64 1.53 -5.84
N GLY A 84 16.43 1.50 -5.31
CA GLY A 84 15.50 2.64 -5.37
C GLY A 84 15.89 3.83 -4.51
N MET A 85 16.70 3.64 -3.47
CA MET A 85 17.23 4.76 -2.68
C MET A 85 18.42 5.47 -3.35
N LEU A 86 19.08 4.85 -4.37
CA LEU A 86 20.27 5.41 -4.99
C LEU A 86 20.09 6.82 -5.55
N PRO A 87 18.99 7.16 -6.27
CA PRO A 87 18.78 8.52 -6.74
C PRO A 87 18.80 9.55 -5.62
N TYR A 88 18.23 9.22 -4.46
CA TYR A 88 18.19 10.12 -3.29
C TYR A 88 19.58 10.27 -2.63
N VAL A 89 20.26 9.14 -2.38
CA VAL A 89 21.59 9.17 -1.74
C VAL A 89 22.60 9.91 -2.61
N LEU A 90 22.59 9.67 -3.92
CA LEU A 90 23.54 10.29 -4.86
C LEU A 90 23.23 11.77 -5.11
N TRP A 91 21.97 12.19 -5.01
CA TRP A 91 21.60 13.60 -5.09
C TRP A 91 22.00 14.34 -3.80
N GLY A 92 21.89 13.70 -2.63
CA GLY A 92 22.32 14.24 -1.34
C GLY A 92 21.24 15.14 -0.70
N GLY A 93 21.62 16.35 -0.28
CA GLY A 93 20.70 17.26 0.43
C GLY A 93 20.17 16.67 1.74
N PRO A 94 18.85 16.56 1.96
CA PRO A 94 18.26 16.03 3.19
C PRO A 94 18.37 14.50 3.31
N PHE A 95 18.87 13.82 2.28
CA PHE A 95 18.90 12.36 2.21
C PHE A 95 20.20 11.76 2.76
N SER A 96 20.29 11.60 4.09
CA SER A 96 21.22 10.61 4.64
C SER A 96 20.84 9.21 4.16
N VAL A 97 21.72 8.23 4.27
CA VAL A 97 21.47 6.83 3.84
C VAL A 97 20.16 6.29 4.45
N ILE A 98 19.90 6.57 5.74
CA ILE A 98 18.69 6.11 6.42
C ILE A 98 17.46 6.88 5.94
N ASN A 99 17.56 8.19 5.73
CA ASN A 99 16.46 8.98 5.17
C ASN A 99 16.13 8.55 3.73
N ALA A 100 17.14 8.30 2.90
CA ALA A 100 16.95 7.81 1.54
C ALA A 100 16.32 6.41 1.51
N LEU A 101 16.75 5.51 2.42
CA LEU A 101 16.14 4.20 2.56
C LEU A 101 14.69 4.30 3.03
N PHE A 102 14.40 5.16 4.02
CA PHE A 102 13.03 5.41 4.49
C PHE A 102 12.12 5.90 3.35
N GLU A 103 12.56 6.91 2.59
CA GLU A 103 11.81 7.46 1.45
C GLU A 103 11.58 6.41 0.36
N ALA A 104 12.61 5.61 0.02
CA ALA A 104 12.50 4.52 -0.95
C ALA A 104 11.54 3.42 -0.47
N VAL A 105 11.66 2.98 0.79
CA VAL A 105 10.76 1.96 1.36
C VAL A 105 9.33 2.49 1.40
N SER A 106 9.12 3.72 1.90
CA SER A 106 7.82 4.38 1.91
C SER A 106 7.22 4.47 0.50
N GLY A 107 8.05 4.80 -0.50
CA GLY A 107 7.64 4.82 -1.90
C GLY A 107 7.20 3.45 -2.40
N TYR A 108 8.06 2.47 -2.38
CA TYR A 108 7.74 1.14 -2.91
C TYR A 108 6.64 0.42 -2.13
N THR A 109 6.57 0.58 -0.81
CA THR A 109 5.50 -0.01 0.01
C THR A 109 4.19 0.77 -0.07
N THR A 110 4.17 1.85 -0.86
CA THR A 110 3.01 2.74 -1.02
C THR A 110 2.48 3.27 0.31
N THR A 111 3.39 3.59 1.23
CA THR A 111 3.04 4.12 2.55
C THR A 111 2.83 5.64 2.53
N GLY A 112 3.65 6.37 1.77
CA GLY A 112 3.50 7.82 1.63
C GLY A 112 4.04 8.68 2.78
N GLY A 113 4.60 8.09 3.83
CA GLY A 113 5.34 8.82 4.84
C GLY A 113 6.64 9.39 4.28
N THR A 114 6.96 10.66 4.54
CA THR A 114 8.13 11.33 3.99
C THR A 114 9.06 11.83 5.09
N VAL A 115 10.36 11.76 4.85
CA VAL A 115 11.40 12.38 5.70
C VAL A 115 11.71 13.82 5.26
N LEU A 116 11.04 14.34 4.25
CA LEU A 116 11.26 15.68 3.72
C LEU A 116 10.43 16.69 4.49
N ALA A 117 11.08 17.73 5.01
CA ALA A 117 10.38 18.87 5.59
C ALA A 117 9.76 19.77 4.51
N ASN A 118 10.37 19.80 3.33
CA ASN A 118 9.86 20.55 2.19
C ASN A 118 10.06 19.71 0.90
N VAL A 119 8.95 19.23 0.36
CA VAL A 119 8.92 18.40 -0.86
C VAL A 119 9.14 19.26 -2.11
N GLU A 120 8.68 20.51 -2.10
CA GLU A 120 8.74 21.43 -3.26
C GLU A 120 10.17 21.92 -3.58
N GLN A 121 11.14 21.64 -2.71
CA GLN A 121 12.56 21.89 -3.00
C GLN A 121 13.21 20.80 -3.84
N LEU A 122 12.55 19.69 -4.04
CA LEU A 122 13.08 18.62 -4.88
C LEU A 122 12.97 18.99 -6.37
N PRO A 123 13.97 18.61 -7.19
CA PRO A 123 13.83 18.67 -8.64
C PRO A 123 12.66 17.79 -9.12
N ASP A 124 12.00 18.25 -10.19
CA ASP A 124 10.82 17.57 -10.75
C ASP A 124 11.10 16.10 -11.11
N SER A 125 12.31 15.81 -11.57
CA SER A 125 12.72 14.44 -11.88
C SER A 125 12.73 13.52 -10.65
N LEU A 126 13.09 14.01 -9.46
CA LEU A 126 13.01 13.26 -8.22
C LEU A 126 11.57 13.18 -7.69
N LEU A 127 10.75 14.22 -7.88
CA LEU A 127 9.31 14.15 -7.57
C LEU A 127 8.62 13.08 -8.41
N PHE A 128 8.95 13.04 -9.72
CA PHE A 128 8.45 11.99 -10.60
C PHE A 128 8.95 10.59 -10.18
N TRP A 129 10.23 10.47 -9.77
CA TRP A 129 10.76 9.21 -9.24
C TRP A 129 10.00 8.76 -7.98
N ARG A 130 9.71 9.66 -7.04
CA ARG A 130 8.91 9.35 -5.84
C ARG A 130 7.55 8.76 -6.21
N SER A 131 6.80 9.41 -7.07
CA SER A 131 5.48 8.94 -7.53
C SER A 131 5.58 7.64 -8.34
N SER A 132 6.67 7.47 -9.11
CA SER A 132 6.95 6.23 -9.84
C SER A 132 7.21 5.06 -8.91
N THR A 133 7.87 5.25 -7.77
CA THR A 133 8.06 4.18 -6.77
C THR A 133 6.72 3.70 -6.21
N HIS A 134 5.75 4.59 -5.95
CA HIS A 134 4.38 4.22 -5.62
C HIS A 134 3.74 3.38 -6.72
N PHE A 135 3.82 3.84 -7.98
CA PHE A 135 3.21 3.14 -9.09
C PHE A 135 3.79 1.74 -9.29
N ILE A 136 5.12 1.59 -9.19
CA ILE A 136 5.79 0.28 -9.23
C ILE A 136 5.33 -0.59 -8.05
N GLY A 137 5.33 -0.02 -6.84
CA GLY A 137 4.98 -0.71 -5.62
C GLY A 137 3.53 -1.17 -5.57
N GLY A 138 2.58 -0.34 -6.03
CA GLY A 138 1.17 -0.70 -6.15
C GLY A 138 0.93 -1.86 -7.11
N LEU A 139 1.64 -1.86 -8.25
CA LEU A 139 1.59 -2.94 -9.22
C LEU A 139 2.35 -4.18 -8.75
N GLY A 140 3.43 -3.98 -7.99
CA GLY A 140 4.40 -5.01 -7.63
C GLY A 140 3.80 -6.18 -6.88
N VAL A 141 2.95 -5.93 -5.88
CA VAL A 141 2.31 -6.99 -5.09
C VAL A 141 1.46 -7.91 -5.96
N VAL A 142 0.70 -7.33 -6.90
CA VAL A 142 -0.26 -8.11 -7.70
C VAL A 142 0.39 -8.74 -8.93
N VAL A 143 1.24 -8.00 -9.63
CA VAL A 143 1.74 -8.39 -10.95
C VAL A 143 3.05 -9.17 -10.85
N PHE A 144 3.98 -8.73 -9.98
CA PHE A 144 5.28 -9.42 -9.86
C PHE A 144 5.12 -10.86 -9.41
N LEU A 145 4.31 -11.12 -8.39
CA LEU A 145 4.06 -12.48 -7.92
C LEU A 145 3.40 -13.37 -8.98
N LEU A 146 2.48 -12.81 -9.73
CA LEU A 146 1.69 -13.57 -10.71
C LEU A 146 2.42 -13.76 -12.04
N LEU A 147 3.25 -12.79 -12.48
CA LEU A 147 4.05 -12.90 -13.70
C LEU A 147 5.28 -13.79 -13.51
N ILE A 148 5.85 -13.80 -12.33
CA ILE A 148 7.08 -14.49 -11.99
C ILE A 148 6.88 -15.99 -11.87
N ILE A 149 5.71 -16.45 -11.41
CA ILE A 149 5.45 -17.88 -11.16
C ILE A 149 4.75 -18.50 -12.38
N PRO A 150 5.28 -19.60 -12.96
CA PRO A 150 4.66 -20.28 -14.11
C PRO A 150 3.20 -20.66 -13.85
N SER A 151 2.35 -20.47 -14.86
CA SER A 151 0.89 -20.69 -14.77
C SER A 151 0.47 -22.12 -14.41
N SER A 152 1.32 -23.10 -14.65
CA SER A 152 1.11 -24.52 -14.37
C SER A 152 1.59 -24.99 -13.00
N SER A 153 2.22 -24.11 -12.20
CA SER A 153 2.79 -24.50 -10.92
C SER A 153 1.74 -24.50 -9.80
N PRO A 154 1.62 -25.61 -9.02
CA PRO A 154 0.80 -25.65 -7.79
C PRO A 154 1.19 -24.56 -6.77
N VAL A 155 2.45 -24.13 -6.81
CA VAL A 155 3.01 -23.08 -5.96
C VAL A 155 2.37 -21.72 -6.27
N ARG A 156 2.12 -21.40 -7.54
CA ARG A 156 1.45 -20.17 -7.95
C ARG A 156 0.04 -20.09 -7.37
N LEU A 157 -0.72 -21.19 -7.44
CA LEU A 157 -2.04 -21.26 -6.83
C LEU A 157 -2.00 -21.00 -5.31
N ARG A 158 -0.98 -21.51 -4.61
CA ARG A 158 -0.81 -21.29 -3.16
C ARG A 158 -0.41 -19.87 -2.83
N LEU A 159 0.52 -19.24 -3.57
CA LEU A 159 0.94 -17.86 -3.35
C LEU A 159 -0.17 -16.87 -3.70
N THR A 160 -0.89 -17.08 -4.80
CA THR A 160 -2.09 -16.31 -5.14
C THR A 160 -3.18 -16.45 -4.07
N ASN A 161 -3.26 -17.63 -3.44
CA ASN A 161 -4.19 -17.90 -2.35
C ASN A 161 -3.85 -17.14 -1.06
N MET A 162 -2.60 -16.77 -0.87
CA MET A 162 -2.16 -15.99 0.29
C MET A 162 -2.41 -14.50 0.13
N GLU A 163 -2.30 -13.96 -1.09
CA GLU A 163 -2.55 -12.54 -1.38
C GLU A 163 -4.01 -12.22 -1.72
N VAL A 164 -4.67 -13.14 -2.42
CA VAL A 164 -6.09 -13.01 -2.76
C VAL A 164 -6.87 -13.95 -1.86
N SER A 165 -7.61 -13.43 -0.90
CA SER A 165 -8.41 -14.26 0.00
C SER A 165 -9.35 -15.17 -0.79
N SER A 166 -9.60 -16.38 -0.28
CA SER A 166 -10.55 -17.34 -0.85
C SER A 166 -11.94 -16.72 -1.07
N LEU A 167 -12.27 -15.72 -0.25
CA LEU A 167 -13.53 -14.97 -0.25
C LEU A 167 -13.71 -14.07 -1.48
N SER A 168 -12.62 -13.59 -2.05
CA SER A 168 -12.64 -12.74 -3.24
C SER A 168 -12.77 -13.52 -4.56
N ARG A 169 -12.75 -14.86 -4.52
CA ARG A 169 -12.72 -15.74 -5.69
C ARG A 169 -14.07 -16.14 -6.25
N GLU A 170 -15.15 -15.86 -5.54
CA GLU A 170 -16.50 -16.37 -5.88
C GLU A 170 -17.00 -16.07 -7.29
N GLY A 171 -16.41 -15.14 -8.01
CA GLY A 171 -16.75 -14.85 -9.40
C GLY A 171 -15.66 -15.19 -10.42
N TYR A 172 -14.51 -15.73 -9.98
CA TYR A 172 -13.29 -15.69 -10.77
C TYR A 172 -12.71 -17.08 -11.09
N LYS A 173 -13.40 -17.87 -11.89
CA LYS A 173 -12.89 -19.15 -12.48
C LYS A 173 -12.02 -18.92 -13.72
N THR A 174 -11.09 -17.94 -13.69
CA THR A 174 -10.21 -17.69 -14.85
C THR A 174 -8.82 -18.29 -14.63
N ARG A 175 -8.17 -18.68 -15.72
CA ARG A 175 -6.75 -19.11 -15.71
C ARG A 175 -5.88 -17.99 -15.13
N THR A 176 -4.95 -18.33 -14.29
CA THR A 176 -4.11 -17.39 -13.50
C THR A 176 -3.46 -16.28 -14.36
N ASN A 177 -3.03 -16.57 -15.58
CA ASN A 177 -2.49 -15.56 -16.51
C ASN A 177 -3.53 -14.48 -16.88
N LYS A 178 -4.79 -14.86 -17.05
CA LYS A 178 -5.86 -13.93 -17.37
C LYS A 178 -6.15 -12.99 -16.19
N THR A 179 -6.05 -13.49 -14.96
CA THR A 179 -6.22 -12.68 -13.74
C THR A 179 -5.16 -11.58 -13.65
N VAL A 180 -3.89 -11.90 -13.92
CA VAL A 180 -2.80 -10.90 -13.95
C VAL A 180 -3.08 -9.80 -14.96
N TRP A 181 -3.41 -10.18 -16.19
CA TRP A 181 -3.71 -9.20 -17.23
C TRP A 181 -4.91 -8.32 -16.89
N ILE A 182 -5.94 -8.89 -16.26
CA ILE A 182 -7.11 -8.14 -15.81
C ILE A 182 -6.72 -7.13 -14.75
N PHE A 183 -5.97 -7.53 -13.73
CA PHE A 183 -5.55 -6.63 -12.66
C PHE A 183 -4.63 -5.53 -13.18
N THR A 184 -3.70 -5.89 -14.06
CA THR A 184 -2.84 -4.91 -14.73
C THR A 184 -3.66 -3.92 -15.56
N ALA A 185 -4.60 -4.41 -16.36
CA ALA A 185 -5.45 -3.55 -17.21
C ALA A 185 -6.33 -2.61 -16.37
N VAL A 186 -6.92 -3.10 -15.26
CA VAL A 186 -7.69 -2.26 -14.34
C VAL A 186 -6.79 -1.21 -13.68
N TYR A 187 -5.60 -1.60 -13.23
CA TYR A 187 -4.65 -0.70 -12.60
C TYR A 187 -4.23 0.45 -13.53
N PHE A 188 -3.78 0.14 -14.75
CA PHE A 188 -3.44 1.15 -15.75
C PHE A 188 -4.66 1.96 -16.19
N GLY A 189 -5.83 1.34 -16.28
CA GLY A 189 -7.09 2.02 -16.59
C GLY A 189 -7.46 3.07 -15.51
N ILE A 190 -7.37 2.71 -14.23
CA ILE A 190 -7.60 3.66 -13.13
C ILE A 190 -6.59 4.81 -13.19
N ALA A 191 -5.28 4.52 -13.39
CA ALA A 191 -4.24 5.54 -13.46
C ALA A 191 -4.47 6.52 -14.62
N PHE A 192 -4.83 6.00 -15.78
CA PHE A 192 -5.12 6.83 -16.96
C PHE A 192 -6.36 7.70 -16.75
N CYS A 193 -7.44 7.14 -16.22
CA CYS A 193 -8.65 7.91 -15.91
C CYS A 193 -8.38 8.96 -14.84
N ALA A 194 -7.61 8.63 -13.79
CA ALA A 194 -7.24 9.58 -12.75
C ALA A 194 -6.41 10.74 -13.32
N PHE A 195 -5.42 10.44 -14.16
CA PHE A 195 -4.63 11.46 -14.85
C PHE A 195 -5.52 12.42 -15.64
N LEU A 196 -6.41 11.88 -16.48
CA LEU A 196 -7.31 12.72 -17.29
C LEU A 196 -8.23 13.59 -16.43
N CYS A 197 -8.82 12.99 -15.37
CA CYS A 197 -9.71 13.74 -14.48
C CYS A 197 -8.98 14.87 -13.75
N TYR A 198 -7.79 14.61 -13.21
CA TYR A 198 -6.98 15.65 -12.54
C TYR A 198 -6.54 16.75 -13.50
N TRP A 199 -6.09 16.40 -14.71
CA TRP A 199 -5.71 17.37 -15.72
C TRP A 199 -6.89 18.26 -16.14
N LEU A 200 -8.03 17.66 -16.43
CA LEU A 200 -9.26 18.39 -16.78
C LEU A 200 -9.82 19.23 -15.62
N ALA A 201 -9.55 18.84 -14.37
CA ALA A 201 -9.92 19.60 -13.18
C ALA A 201 -8.98 20.78 -12.88
N GLY A 202 -7.91 20.98 -13.69
CA GLY A 202 -7.03 22.15 -13.61
C GLY A 202 -5.65 21.88 -12.98
N MET A 203 -5.28 20.64 -12.66
CA MET A 203 -3.89 20.34 -12.30
C MET A 203 -2.97 20.48 -13.51
N SER A 204 -1.70 20.87 -13.30
CA SER A 204 -0.69 20.79 -14.34
C SER A 204 -0.53 19.34 -14.81
N PRO A 205 -0.15 19.06 -16.08
CA PRO A 205 0.07 17.70 -16.54
C PRO A 205 1.08 16.94 -15.68
N PHE A 206 2.09 17.64 -15.15
CA PHE A 206 3.08 17.07 -14.24
C PHE A 206 2.47 16.69 -12.88
N ASP A 207 1.70 17.59 -12.26
CA ASP A 207 1.02 17.28 -10.99
C ASP A 207 -0.02 16.16 -11.21
N ALA A 208 -0.79 16.21 -12.30
CA ALA A 208 -1.81 15.23 -12.61
C ALA A 208 -1.26 13.79 -12.74
N ILE A 209 -0.12 13.59 -13.44
CA ILE A 209 0.48 12.26 -13.58
C ILE A 209 1.04 11.74 -12.26
N ASN A 210 1.69 12.61 -11.47
CA ASN A 210 2.24 12.24 -10.17
C ASN A 210 1.15 11.82 -9.18
N HIS A 211 0.06 12.60 -9.10
CA HIS A 211 -1.08 12.27 -8.23
C HIS A 211 -1.87 11.07 -8.74
N ALA A 212 -1.99 10.87 -10.07
CA ALA A 212 -2.61 9.69 -10.64
C ALA A 212 -1.83 8.40 -10.29
N PHE A 213 -0.50 8.43 -10.34
CA PHE A 213 0.34 7.32 -9.92
C PHE A 213 0.16 7.02 -8.43
N SER A 214 0.16 8.05 -7.61
CA SER A 214 0.04 7.95 -6.17
C SER A 214 -1.34 7.46 -5.72
N VAL A 215 -2.44 8.02 -6.27
CA VAL A 215 -3.81 7.63 -5.91
C VAL A 215 -4.14 6.21 -6.34
N THR A 216 -3.70 5.79 -7.54
CA THR A 216 -3.95 4.43 -8.06
C THR A 216 -3.20 3.37 -7.26
N ALA A 217 -1.98 3.71 -6.83
CA ALA A 217 -1.16 2.87 -5.97
C ALA A 217 -1.61 2.89 -4.50
N THR A 218 -2.53 3.80 -4.14
CA THR A 218 -2.92 4.08 -2.75
C THR A 218 -1.72 4.45 -1.88
N GLY A 219 -0.89 5.42 -2.35
CA GLY A 219 0.42 5.69 -1.74
C GLY A 219 0.58 7.05 -1.05
N GLY A 220 -0.13 8.11 -1.48
CA GLY A 220 -0.20 9.41 -0.80
C GLY A 220 0.96 10.40 -1.04
N PHE A 221 2.02 10.04 -1.77
CA PHE A 221 3.00 11.04 -2.15
C PHE A 221 2.39 12.13 -3.04
N SER A 222 2.67 13.37 -2.70
CA SER A 222 2.29 14.56 -3.46
C SER A 222 3.54 15.30 -3.93
N THR A 223 3.38 16.10 -4.97
CA THR A 223 4.36 17.11 -5.42
C THR A 223 4.31 18.39 -4.58
N ARG A 224 3.32 18.51 -3.67
CA ARG A 224 3.06 19.69 -2.84
C ARG A 224 3.20 19.35 -1.35
N ASN A 225 3.67 20.32 -0.57
CA ASN A 225 3.85 20.16 0.88
C ASN A 225 2.52 19.93 1.62
N MET A 226 1.46 20.63 1.21
CA MET A 226 0.12 20.51 1.79
C MET A 226 -0.74 19.45 1.09
N SER A 227 -0.13 18.51 0.37
CA SER A 227 -0.84 17.43 -0.32
C SER A 227 -1.94 17.99 -1.27
N ILE A 228 -3.14 17.40 -1.26
CA ILE A 228 -4.26 17.83 -2.11
C ILE A 228 -4.79 19.21 -1.71
N ALA A 229 -4.68 19.61 -0.44
CA ALA A 229 -5.08 20.95 0.01
C ALA A 229 -4.43 22.09 -0.78
N SER A 230 -3.24 21.89 -1.36
CA SER A 230 -2.53 22.90 -2.14
C SER A 230 -3.26 23.33 -3.43
N PHE A 231 -4.21 22.53 -3.90
CA PHE A 231 -4.95 22.83 -5.13
C PHE A 231 -6.21 23.67 -4.90
N ASP A 232 -6.66 23.83 -3.66
CA ASP A 232 -7.82 24.63 -3.22
C ASP A 232 -9.06 24.45 -4.14
N SER A 233 -9.39 23.19 -4.45
CA SER A 233 -10.45 22.85 -5.40
C SER A 233 -11.29 21.67 -4.90
N THR A 234 -12.55 21.95 -4.55
CA THR A 234 -13.52 20.91 -4.15
C THR A 234 -13.72 19.84 -5.23
N LEU A 235 -13.57 20.21 -6.52
CA LEU A 235 -13.65 19.26 -7.62
C LEU A 235 -12.52 18.24 -7.56
N ILE A 236 -11.28 18.70 -7.30
CA ILE A 236 -10.10 17.85 -7.16
C ILE A 236 -10.27 16.94 -5.93
N ASP A 237 -10.80 17.46 -4.82
CA ASP A 237 -11.06 16.66 -3.62
C ASP A 237 -12.04 15.52 -3.90
N VAL A 238 -13.16 15.80 -4.57
CA VAL A 238 -14.16 14.77 -4.94
C VAL A 238 -13.58 13.74 -5.91
N ILE A 239 -12.82 14.16 -6.91
CA ILE A 239 -12.12 13.27 -7.83
C ILE A 239 -11.15 12.36 -7.04
N THR A 240 -10.41 12.92 -6.11
CA THR A 240 -9.47 12.18 -5.28
C THR A 240 -10.18 11.14 -4.40
N ILE A 241 -11.27 11.51 -3.72
CA ILE A 241 -12.12 10.58 -2.96
C ILE A 241 -12.57 9.42 -3.85
N PHE A 242 -13.05 9.72 -5.05
CA PHE A 242 -13.54 8.69 -5.98
C PHE A 242 -12.43 7.70 -6.36
N PHE A 243 -11.24 8.18 -6.76
CA PHE A 243 -10.16 7.29 -7.18
C PHE A 243 -9.51 6.54 -6.01
N MET A 244 -9.39 7.15 -4.81
CA MET A 244 -8.97 6.46 -3.59
C MET A 244 -9.91 5.29 -3.27
N PHE A 245 -11.21 5.54 -3.35
CA PHE A 245 -12.22 4.51 -3.12
C PHE A 245 -12.16 3.41 -4.18
N MET A 246 -12.05 3.74 -5.46
CA MET A 246 -11.95 2.77 -6.55
C MET A 246 -10.69 1.91 -6.47
N ALA A 247 -9.54 2.49 -6.12
CA ALA A 247 -8.27 1.77 -5.97
C ALA A 247 -8.28 0.80 -4.78
N SER A 248 -9.14 1.01 -3.79
CA SER A 248 -9.30 0.15 -2.60
C SER A 248 -10.32 -0.98 -2.76
N ILE A 249 -11.07 -1.02 -3.86
CA ILE A 249 -11.98 -2.13 -4.19
C ILE A 249 -11.18 -3.25 -4.89
N HIS A 250 -11.64 -4.50 -4.70
CA HIS A 250 -11.09 -5.65 -5.41
C HIS A 250 -11.16 -5.47 -6.93
N PHE A 251 -10.04 -5.45 -7.63
CA PHE A 251 -9.95 -5.17 -9.07
C PHE A 251 -10.77 -6.14 -9.94
N GLY A 252 -10.95 -7.36 -9.48
CA GLY A 252 -11.82 -8.32 -10.14
C GLY A 252 -13.30 -7.90 -10.14
N ILE A 253 -13.79 -7.23 -9.10
CA ILE A 253 -15.17 -6.69 -9.05
C ILE A 253 -15.30 -5.59 -10.11
N ILE A 254 -14.33 -4.67 -10.15
CA ILE A 254 -14.31 -3.58 -11.13
C ILE A 254 -14.35 -4.16 -12.56
N TYR A 255 -13.46 -5.11 -12.85
CA TYR A 255 -13.45 -5.78 -14.15
C TYR A 255 -14.78 -6.45 -14.48
N MET A 256 -15.38 -7.18 -13.54
CA MET A 256 -16.65 -7.88 -13.76
C MET A 256 -17.81 -6.92 -14.07
N VAL A 257 -17.85 -5.76 -13.43
CA VAL A 257 -18.85 -4.72 -13.71
C VAL A 257 -18.75 -4.29 -15.19
N PHE A 258 -17.55 -3.98 -15.64
CA PHE A 258 -17.34 -3.57 -17.05
C PHE A 258 -17.54 -4.72 -18.03
N ALA A 259 -17.04 -5.91 -17.75
CA ALA A 259 -17.12 -7.06 -18.65
C ALA A 259 -18.55 -7.62 -18.80
N SER A 260 -19.31 -7.64 -17.71
CA SER A 260 -20.70 -8.14 -17.73
C SER A 260 -21.74 -7.05 -18.06
N ARG A 261 -21.32 -5.78 -18.11
CA ARG A 261 -22.22 -4.61 -18.23
C ARG A 261 -23.36 -4.65 -17.22
N SER A 262 -23.09 -5.15 -16.02
CA SER A 262 -24.09 -5.36 -14.95
C SER A 262 -23.53 -4.92 -13.61
N LEU A 263 -24.39 -4.34 -12.76
CA LEU A 263 -24.04 -3.96 -11.39
C LEU A 263 -24.13 -5.13 -10.39
N LYS A 264 -24.52 -6.33 -10.82
CA LYS A 264 -24.64 -7.52 -9.97
C LYS A 264 -23.35 -7.84 -9.18
N PRO A 265 -22.13 -7.69 -9.72
CA PRO A 265 -20.89 -7.93 -8.97
C PRO A 265 -20.72 -7.01 -7.74
N LEU A 266 -21.37 -5.84 -7.72
CA LEU A 266 -21.35 -4.93 -6.56
C LEU A 266 -22.13 -5.47 -5.36
N ASN A 267 -22.98 -6.49 -5.56
CA ASN A 267 -23.69 -7.16 -4.47
C ASN A 267 -22.78 -8.13 -3.71
N ASN A 268 -21.55 -7.74 -3.41
CA ASN A 268 -20.56 -8.52 -2.66
C ASN A 268 -20.65 -8.17 -1.17
N PRO A 269 -20.70 -9.17 -0.25
CA PRO A 269 -20.81 -8.92 1.19
C PRO A 269 -19.63 -8.12 1.76
N VAL A 270 -18.41 -8.34 1.26
CA VAL A 270 -17.21 -7.61 1.70
C VAL A 270 -17.28 -6.15 1.25
N LEU A 271 -17.71 -5.90 -0.01
CA LEU A 271 -17.90 -4.54 -0.51
C LEU A 271 -18.96 -3.78 0.29
N LYS A 272 -20.08 -4.43 0.62
CA LYS A 272 -21.12 -3.82 1.47
C LYS A 272 -20.59 -3.49 2.86
N PHE A 273 -19.81 -4.37 3.45
CA PHE A 273 -19.19 -4.15 4.75
C PHE A 273 -18.18 -2.99 4.67
N TYR A 274 -17.35 -2.95 3.62
CA TYR A 274 -16.41 -1.86 3.36
C TYR A 274 -17.11 -0.50 3.23
N VAL A 275 -18.13 -0.41 2.38
CA VAL A 275 -18.93 0.82 2.19
C VAL A 275 -19.60 1.24 3.50
N GLY A 276 -20.24 0.30 4.20
CA GLY A 276 -20.92 0.58 5.48
C GLY A 276 -19.95 1.11 6.54
N THR A 277 -18.78 0.48 6.69
CA THR A 277 -17.74 0.91 7.64
C THR A 277 -17.23 2.31 7.29
N THR A 278 -16.95 2.57 6.00
CA THR A 278 -16.48 3.87 5.51
C THR A 278 -17.51 4.97 5.80
N LEU A 279 -18.81 4.72 5.49
CA LEU A 279 -19.87 5.70 5.71
C LEU A 279 -20.06 6.01 7.20
N VAL A 280 -20.11 4.99 8.06
CA VAL A 280 -20.26 5.18 9.50
C VAL A 280 -19.07 5.97 10.07
N ALA A 281 -17.86 5.61 9.72
CA ALA A 281 -16.66 6.32 10.19
C ALA A 281 -16.63 7.78 9.70
N ALA A 282 -16.97 8.02 8.41
CA ALA A 282 -17.00 9.38 7.85
C ALA A 282 -18.06 10.26 8.54
N LEU A 283 -19.23 9.72 8.84
CA LEU A 283 -20.27 10.44 9.58
C LEU A 283 -19.83 10.76 11.01
N LEU A 284 -19.19 9.80 11.70
CA LEU A 284 -18.69 10.03 13.07
C LEU A 284 -17.61 11.13 13.09
N VAL A 285 -16.66 11.10 12.14
CA VAL A 285 -15.65 12.15 12.02
C VAL A 285 -16.27 13.49 11.68
N ALA A 286 -17.15 13.57 10.68
CA ALA A 286 -17.83 14.79 10.29
C ALA A 286 -18.64 15.41 11.45
N PHE A 287 -19.38 14.59 12.19
CA PHE A 287 -20.12 15.03 13.36
C PHE A 287 -19.19 15.55 14.47
N SER A 288 -18.08 14.84 14.74
CA SER A 288 -17.08 15.25 15.71
C SER A 288 -16.44 16.60 15.35
N LEU A 289 -16.07 16.80 14.07
CA LEU A 289 -15.52 18.06 13.57
C LEU A 289 -16.52 19.21 13.75
N LYS A 290 -17.80 18.99 13.42
CA LYS A 290 -18.83 20.01 13.55
C LYS A 290 -19.10 20.42 14.99
N MET A 291 -19.06 19.44 15.91
CA MET A 291 -19.28 19.68 17.34
C MET A 291 -18.07 20.29 18.05
N SER A 292 -16.93 20.34 17.38
CA SER A 292 -15.70 20.94 17.93
C SER A 292 -15.76 22.48 17.88
N SER A 293 -14.94 23.11 18.72
CA SER A 293 -14.75 24.57 18.74
C SER A 293 -13.91 25.09 17.55
N ALA A 294 -13.46 24.23 16.64
CA ALA A 294 -12.60 24.60 15.51
C ALA A 294 -13.33 25.36 14.37
N GLY A 295 -14.61 25.63 14.50
CA GLY A 295 -15.34 26.51 13.58
C GLY A 295 -15.73 25.93 12.22
N PHE A 296 -15.63 24.61 12.04
CA PHE A 296 -16.03 23.94 10.78
C PHE A 296 -17.51 24.18 10.44
N THR A 297 -17.80 24.51 9.19
CA THR A 297 -19.17 24.47 8.66
C THR A 297 -19.63 23.03 8.48
N TRP A 298 -20.93 22.78 8.28
CA TRP A 298 -21.40 21.42 7.96
C TRP A 298 -20.80 20.89 6.66
N GLY A 299 -20.67 21.75 5.63
CA GLY A 299 -20.08 21.38 4.34
C GLY A 299 -18.62 20.95 4.50
N ASP A 300 -17.80 21.78 5.19
CA ASP A 300 -16.40 21.48 5.44
C ASP A 300 -16.22 20.23 6.30
N SER A 301 -17.06 20.04 7.32
CA SER A 301 -17.03 18.86 8.19
C SER A 301 -17.30 17.56 7.42
N PHE A 302 -18.29 17.57 6.53
CA PHE A 302 -18.57 16.41 5.67
C PHE A 302 -17.46 16.15 4.66
N MET A 303 -16.98 17.20 3.97
CA MET A 303 -15.91 17.05 2.99
C MET A 303 -14.63 16.51 3.65
N THR A 304 -14.20 17.15 4.74
CA THR A 304 -13.02 16.75 5.50
C THR A 304 -13.17 15.34 6.08
N GLY A 305 -14.31 15.04 6.70
CA GLY A 305 -14.57 13.72 7.28
C GLY A 305 -14.55 12.61 6.23
N PHE A 306 -15.24 12.80 5.10
CA PHE A 306 -15.27 11.83 4.01
C PHE A 306 -13.88 11.66 3.38
N PHE A 307 -13.19 12.75 3.07
CA PHE A 307 -11.88 12.72 2.44
C PHE A 307 -10.89 11.92 3.29
N HIS A 308 -10.73 12.30 4.56
CA HIS A 308 -9.72 11.69 5.42
C HIS A 308 -10.06 10.25 5.83
N VAL A 309 -11.34 9.91 6.03
CA VAL A 309 -11.73 8.53 6.27
C VAL A 309 -11.49 7.66 5.04
N VAL A 310 -11.84 8.13 3.82
CA VAL A 310 -11.55 7.39 2.60
C VAL A 310 -10.05 7.29 2.37
N SER A 311 -9.28 8.36 2.62
CA SER A 311 -7.83 8.37 2.55
C SER A 311 -7.20 7.35 3.51
N SER A 312 -7.68 7.27 4.75
CA SER A 312 -7.17 6.34 5.77
C SER A 312 -7.54 4.88 5.48
N ILE A 313 -8.81 4.59 5.18
CA ILE A 313 -9.27 3.21 4.91
C ILE A 313 -8.76 2.67 3.58
N SER A 314 -8.53 3.54 2.58
CA SER A 314 -7.89 3.17 1.32
C SER A 314 -6.37 3.08 1.43
N THR A 315 -5.80 3.38 2.59
CA THR A 315 -4.35 3.46 2.83
C THR A 315 -3.62 4.42 1.88
N THR A 316 -4.31 5.46 1.39
CA THR A 316 -3.69 6.41 0.45
C THR A 316 -2.89 7.48 1.18
N GLY A 317 -3.39 8.03 2.29
CA GLY A 317 -2.66 9.03 3.08
C GLY A 317 -2.67 10.45 2.51
N PHE A 318 -3.46 10.77 1.47
CA PHE A 318 -3.66 12.15 1.05
C PHE A 318 -4.44 12.97 2.09
N ALA A 319 -4.20 14.28 2.12
CA ALA A 319 -4.79 15.19 3.09
C ALA A 319 -5.30 16.49 2.43
N ILE A 320 -6.42 17.03 3.00
CA ILE A 320 -6.97 18.34 2.67
C ILE A 320 -7.03 19.26 3.89
N SER A 321 -6.71 18.76 5.08
CA SER A 321 -6.62 19.56 6.31
C SER A 321 -5.64 18.96 7.30
N ASP A 322 -5.17 19.79 8.24
CA ASP A 322 -4.28 19.39 9.32
C ASP A 322 -5.07 18.77 10.47
N ASN A 323 -4.80 17.48 10.76
CA ASN A 323 -5.45 16.76 11.86
C ASN A 323 -5.00 17.23 13.27
N ASN A 324 -3.98 18.05 13.38
CA ASN A 324 -3.57 18.65 14.66
C ASN A 324 -4.62 19.65 15.20
N THR A 325 -5.49 20.16 14.33
CA THR A 325 -6.58 21.06 14.69
C THR A 325 -7.88 20.34 15.06
N TRP A 326 -7.88 19.00 14.97
CA TRP A 326 -9.09 18.20 15.13
C TRP A 326 -9.35 17.79 16.59
N PRO A 327 -10.63 17.53 16.94
CA PRO A 327 -10.92 16.90 18.23
C PRO A 327 -10.35 15.48 18.29
N LEU A 328 -9.85 15.11 19.46
CA LEU A 328 -9.20 13.81 19.70
C LEU A 328 -10.06 12.62 19.24
N PHE A 329 -11.38 12.69 19.37
CA PHE A 329 -12.28 11.64 18.92
C PHE A 329 -12.19 11.41 17.40
N ALA A 330 -12.14 12.46 16.57
CA ALA A 330 -11.96 12.35 15.13
C ALA A 330 -10.60 11.72 14.78
N CYS A 331 -9.54 12.13 15.49
CA CYS A 331 -8.19 11.54 15.34
C CYS A 331 -8.18 10.04 15.68
N ILE A 332 -8.82 9.63 16.78
CA ILE A 332 -8.91 8.22 17.16
C ILE A 332 -9.65 7.39 16.09
N ILE A 333 -10.79 7.89 15.59
CA ILE A 333 -11.53 7.18 14.53
C ILE A 333 -10.69 7.03 13.27
N THR A 334 -9.97 8.08 12.83
CA THR A 334 -9.11 8.00 11.64
C THR A 334 -7.96 7.01 11.82
N VAL A 335 -7.34 6.95 12.98
CA VAL A 335 -6.30 5.94 13.28
C VAL A 335 -6.89 4.53 13.34
N LEU A 336 -8.04 4.34 13.97
CA LEU A 336 -8.69 3.02 14.04
C LEU A 336 -9.10 2.48 12.68
N ILE A 337 -9.58 3.37 11.77
CA ILE A 337 -10.01 2.95 10.43
C ILE A 337 -8.85 2.59 9.50
N THR A 338 -7.60 2.94 9.85
CA THR A 338 -6.42 2.48 9.09
C THR A 338 -6.14 0.99 9.26
N VAL A 339 -6.67 0.35 10.31
CA VAL A 339 -6.41 -1.08 10.59
C VAL A 339 -7.14 -2.01 9.62
N PRO A 340 -8.48 -1.87 9.40
CA PRO A 340 -9.23 -2.75 8.49
C PRO A 340 -8.90 -2.56 7.01
N CYS A 341 -8.46 -1.40 6.58
CA CYS A 341 -8.05 -1.07 5.21
C CYS A 341 -9.05 -1.44 4.10
N GLY A 342 -8.61 -1.42 2.83
CA GLY A 342 -9.44 -1.80 1.68
C GLY A 342 -9.60 -3.31 1.51
N MET A 343 -10.17 -3.72 0.39
CA MET A 343 -10.47 -5.12 0.07
C MET A 343 -9.21 -5.88 -0.37
N ALA A 344 -9.15 -7.18 -0.10
CA ALA A 344 -8.14 -8.05 -0.68
C ALA A 344 -8.25 -8.04 -2.22
N GLY A 345 -7.09 -8.01 -2.92
CA GLY A 345 -7.05 -7.86 -4.37
C GLY A 345 -7.21 -6.41 -4.86
N SER A 346 -6.99 -5.44 -3.98
CA SER A 346 -6.76 -4.02 -4.26
C SER A 346 -5.29 -3.65 -4.00
N THR A 347 -4.92 -2.40 -4.20
CA THR A 347 -3.55 -1.89 -3.94
C THR A 347 -3.28 -1.54 -2.47
N THR A 348 -4.28 -1.55 -1.61
CA THR A 348 -4.18 -1.16 -0.19
C THR A 348 -3.25 -2.05 0.63
N GLY A 349 -2.69 -1.53 1.72
CA GLY A 349 -1.96 -2.29 2.74
C GLY A 349 -2.84 -2.93 3.82
N GLY A 350 -2.32 -3.08 5.04
CA GLY A 350 -3.03 -3.46 6.26
C GLY A 350 -3.70 -4.83 6.30
N ILE A 351 -4.63 -5.02 7.27
CA ILE A 351 -5.26 -6.32 7.55
C ILE A 351 -6.20 -6.79 6.44
N LYS A 352 -6.72 -5.91 5.61
CA LYS A 352 -7.77 -6.14 4.61
C LYS A 352 -9.17 -6.36 5.21
N MET A 353 -10.15 -5.72 4.57
CA MET A 353 -11.55 -5.76 5.00
C MET A 353 -12.15 -7.17 5.04
N ASP A 354 -11.71 -8.03 4.13
CA ASP A 354 -12.12 -9.45 4.08
C ASP A 354 -11.80 -10.19 5.38
N ARG A 355 -10.58 -10.00 5.92
CA ARG A 355 -10.15 -10.64 7.18
C ARG A 355 -10.91 -10.08 8.38
N MET A 356 -11.20 -8.78 8.38
CA MET A 356 -12.01 -8.16 9.44
C MET A 356 -13.45 -8.68 9.45
N LEU A 357 -14.09 -8.77 8.29
CA LEU A 357 -15.43 -9.35 8.17
C LEU A 357 -15.45 -10.80 8.66
N LEU A 358 -14.43 -11.58 8.29
CA LEU A 358 -14.27 -12.97 8.74
C LEU A 358 -14.13 -13.06 10.26
N MET A 359 -13.29 -12.21 10.85
CA MET A 359 -13.09 -12.15 12.30
C MET A 359 -14.42 -11.85 13.03
N PHE A 360 -15.15 -10.81 12.63
CA PHE A 360 -16.44 -10.48 13.27
C PHE A 360 -17.45 -11.61 13.16
N LYS A 361 -17.54 -12.28 12.01
CA LYS A 361 -18.43 -13.43 11.83
C LYS A 361 -17.99 -14.65 12.66
N SER A 362 -16.69 -14.86 12.79
CA SER A 362 -16.13 -15.95 13.62
C SER A 362 -16.42 -15.74 15.11
N VAL A 363 -16.28 -14.48 15.59
CA VAL A 363 -16.67 -14.12 16.96
C VAL A 363 -18.16 -14.37 17.19
N GLY A 364 -19.03 -13.93 16.27
CA GLY A 364 -20.46 -14.16 16.37
C GLY A 364 -20.84 -15.64 16.35
N GLN A 365 -20.12 -16.46 15.56
CA GLN A 365 -20.27 -17.92 15.56
C GLN A 365 -19.86 -18.52 16.90
N GLN A 366 -18.69 -18.13 17.44
CA GLN A 366 -18.19 -18.64 18.71
C GLN A 366 -19.15 -18.35 19.87
N VAL A 367 -19.73 -17.15 19.91
CA VAL A 367 -20.76 -16.78 20.90
C VAL A 367 -21.96 -17.70 20.76
N LYS A 368 -22.49 -17.92 19.55
CA LYS A 368 -23.62 -18.84 19.31
C LYS A 368 -23.30 -20.27 19.72
N SER A 369 -22.09 -20.77 19.42
CA SER A 369 -21.67 -22.12 19.81
C SER A 369 -21.54 -22.26 21.32
N SER A 370 -21.12 -21.22 22.02
CA SER A 370 -21.08 -21.21 23.50
C SER A 370 -22.48 -21.24 24.13
N MET A 371 -23.48 -20.62 23.48
CA MET A 371 -24.88 -20.62 23.94
C MET A 371 -25.61 -21.92 23.56
N HIS A 372 -25.26 -22.54 22.45
CA HIS A 372 -25.89 -23.76 21.91
C HIS A 372 -24.83 -24.79 21.49
N PRO A 373 -24.19 -25.52 22.43
CA PRO A 373 -23.07 -26.42 22.16
C PRO A 373 -23.37 -27.56 21.19
N SER A 374 -24.63 -27.96 21.09
CA SER A 374 -25.08 -29.04 20.19
C SER A 374 -25.39 -28.58 18.77
N SER A 375 -25.38 -27.28 18.50
CA SER A 375 -25.68 -26.75 17.18
C SER A 375 -24.43 -26.74 16.28
N ILE A 376 -24.60 -27.16 15.03
CA ILE A 376 -23.55 -27.07 14.01
C ILE A 376 -23.59 -25.65 13.45
N ASN A 377 -22.78 -24.76 14.03
CA ASN A 377 -22.64 -23.40 13.57
C ASN A 377 -21.42 -23.29 12.64
N GLN A 378 -21.64 -22.82 11.43
CA GLN A 378 -20.56 -22.57 10.45
C GLN A 378 -20.51 -21.10 10.06
N VAL A 379 -19.32 -20.59 9.74
CA VAL A 379 -19.16 -19.24 9.23
C VAL A 379 -19.53 -19.20 7.75
N HIS A 380 -20.47 -18.33 7.40
CA HIS A 380 -20.87 -18.08 6.03
C HIS A 380 -20.46 -16.67 5.57
N ILE A 381 -19.78 -16.58 4.42
CA ILE A 381 -19.56 -15.31 3.73
C ILE A 381 -20.11 -15.44 2.30
N GLY A 382 -21.20 -14.70 2.00
CA GLY A 382 -21.98 -14.94 0.80
C GLY A 382 -22.57 -16.35 0.81
N ASN A 383 -22.35 -17.11 -0.27
CA ASN A 383 -22.80 -18.48 -0.42
C ASN A 383 -21.74 -19.52 0.03
N HIS A 384 -20.57 -19.08 0.51
CA HIS A 384 -19.50 -19.98 0.93
C HIS A 384 -19.58 -20.31 2.42
N MET A 385 -19.49 -21.60 2.71
CA MET A 385 -19.25 -22.14 4.04
C MET A 385 -17.75 -22.28 4.25
N LEU A 386 -17.24 -21.68 5.32
CA LEU A 386 -15.82 -21.71 5.66
C LEU A 386 -15.57 -22.68 6.81
N GLY A 387 -14.61 -23.58 6.60
CA GLY A 387 -14.11 -24.49 7.62
C GLY A 387 -13.08 -23.83 8.54
N ASN A 388 -12.88 -24.42 9.72
CA ASN A 388 -11.91 -23.92 10.71
C ASN A 388 -10.48 -23.81 10.14
N ASN A 389 -10.08 -24.70 9.22
CA ASN A 389 -8.76 -24.67 8.57
C ASN A 389 -8.58 -23.43 7.66
N GLU A 390 -9.67 -22.83 7.17
CA GLU A 390 -9.63 -21.61 6.36
C GLU A 390 -9.67 -20.35 7.24
N ILE A 391 -10.34 -20.41 8.39
CA ILE A 391 -10.49 -19.30 9.33
C ILE A 391 -9.21 -19.08 10.14
N TYR A 392 -8.60 -20.16 10.65
CA TYR A 392 -7.48 -20.09 11.58
C TYR A 392 -6.29 -19.27 11.08
N PRO A 393 -5.80 -19.40 9.83
CA PRO A 393 -4.69 -18.58 9.34
C PRO A 393 -4.97 -17.07 9.37
N HIS A 394 -6.22 -16.65 9.15
CA HIS A 394 -6.61 -15.24 9.17
C HIS A 394 -6.65 -14.67 10.59
N VAL A 395 -7.16 -15.45 11.56
CA VAL A 395 -7.18 -15.04 12.96
C VAL A 395 -5.76 -14.93 13.53
N VAL A 396 -4.89 -15.92 13.21
CA VAL A 396 -3.47 -15.87 13.61
C VAL A 396 -2.76 -14.66 12.99
N PHE A 397 -3.04 -14.34 11.72
CA PHE A 397 -2.48 -13.15 11.07
C PHE A 397 -2.87 -11.86 11.81
N ILE A 398 -4.14 -11.70 12.18
CA ILE A 398 -4.62 -10.55 12.95
C ILE A 398 -3.90 -10.46 14.30
N GLY A 399 -3.73 -11.58 14.99
CA GLY A 399 -2.97 -11.64 16.24
C GLY A 399 -1.51 -11.20 16.07
N LEU A 400 -0.82 -11.73 15.05
CA LEU A 400 0.56 -11.33 14.72
C LEU A 400 0.65 -9.85 14.36
N TYR A 401 -0.34 -9.30 13.67
CA TYR A 401 -0.39 -7.90 13.30
C TYR A 401 -0.41 -6.99 14.55
N PHE A 402 -1.26 -7.28 15.53
CA PHE A 402 -1.31 -6.52 16.78
C PHE A 402 -0.04 -6.72 17.65
N ILE A 403 0.54 -7.89 17.64
CA ILE A 403 1.84 -8.14 18.31
C ILE A 403 2.93 -7.29 17.66
N THR A 404 2.94 -7.19 16.34
CA THR A 404 3.90 -6.34 15.61
C THR A 404 3.72 -4.87 15.98
N ILE A 405 2.49 -4.35 16.02
CA ILE A 405 2.21 -2.97 16.46
C ILE A 405 2.75 -2.75 17.88
N ALA A 406 2.46 -3.64 18.81
CA ALA A 406 2.90 -3.51 20.20
C ALA A 406 4.44 -3.51 20.32
N ALA A 407 5.12 -4.38 19.58
CA ALA A 407 6.57 -4.44 19.52
C ALA A 407 7.19 -3.17 18.91
N SER A 408 6.64 -2.70 17.79
CA SER A 408 7.06 -1.47 17.12
C SER A 408 6.87 -0.26 18.03
N MET A 409 5.69 -0.10 18.65
CA MET A 409 5.42 0.94 19.63
C MET A 409 6.43 0.93 20.79
N ALA A 410 6.73 -0.23 21.36
CA ALA A 410 7.69 -0.34 22.45
C ALA A 410 9.09 0.11 22.03
N LEU A 411 9.56 -0.30 20.84
CA LEU A 411 10.88 0.07 20.32
C LEU A 411 10.96 1.57 19.98
N THR A 412 9.88 2.16 19.47
CA THR A 412 9.86 3.59 19.15
C THR A 412 9.78 4.46 20.39
N ILE A 413 9.08 4.05 21.45
CA ILE A 413 9.13 4.69 22.78
C ILE A 413 10.56 4.62 23.34
N LEU A 414 11.23 3.47 23.26
CA LEU A 414 12.63 3.33 23.69
C LEU A 414 13.58 4.27 22.92
N SER A 415 13.22 4.67 21.69
CA SER A 415 14.00 5.65 20.93
C SER A 415 13.77 7.11 21.33
N GLY A 416 12.85 7.37 22.26
CA GLY A 416 12.53 8.70 22.78
C GLY A 416 11.30 9.36 22.17
N MET A 417 10.49 8.62 21.37
CA MET A 417 9.20 9.12 20.91
C MET A 417 8.15 9.04 22.04
N ASP A 418 7.20 9.96 22.03
CA ASP A 418 6.04 9.91 22.92
C ASP A 418 5.09 8.75 22.55
N VAL A 419 4.25 8.34 23.51
CA VAL A 419 3.37 7.17 23.39
C VAL A 419 2.34 7.35 22.25
N GLN A 420 1.77 8.53 22.11
CA GLN A 420 0.73 8.82 21.14
C GLN A 420 1.26 8.75 19.70
N ASN A 421 2.38 9.42 19.43
CA ASN A 421 3.07 9.36 18.14
C ASN A 421 3.60 7.95 17.84
N SER A 422 4.16 7.25 18.84
CA SER A 422 4.65 5.88 18.67
C SER A 422 3.55 4.92 18.25
N LEU A 423 2.39 4.95 18.91
CA LEU A 423 1.25 4.09 18.58
C LEU A 423 0.69 4.42 17.20
N ALA A 424 0.39 5.70 16.94
CA ALA A 424 -0.23 6.12 15.68
C ALA A 424 0.70 5.87 14.48
N SER A 425 2.01 6.15 14.60
CA SER A 425 2.98 5.89 13.53
C SER A 425 3.21 4.41 13.30
N SER A 426 3.26 3.57 14.35
CA SER A 426 3.38 2.12 14.20
C SER A 426 2.17 1.53 13.46
N ILE A 427 0.95 1.97 13.81
CA ILE A 427 -0.27 1.56 13.09
C ILE A 427 -0.21 2.04 11.64
N SER A 428 0.11 3.30 11.39
CA SER A 428 0.15 3.90 10.07
C SER A 428 1.21 3.26 9.17
N CYS A 429 2.43 3.05 9.66
CA CYS A 429 3.51 2.42 8.91
C CYS A 429 3.23 0.95 8.61
N LEU A 430 2.70 0.18 9.57
CA LEU A 430 2.36 -1.23 9.35
C LEU A 430 1.12 -1.38 8.44
N SER A 431 0.19 -0.41 8.46
CA SER A 431 -0.96 -0.38 7.54
C SER A 431 -0.61 0.18 6.16
N ASN A 432 0.58 0.76 5.97
CA ASN A 432 1.02 1.45 4.76
C ASN A 432 0.12 2.65 4.40
N VAL A 433 -0.13 3.56 5.36
CA VAL A 433 -0.96 4.77 5.19
C VAL A 433 -0.11 6.04 5.13
N GLY A 434 0.96 6.12 5.94
CA GLY A 434 1.93 7.22 6.03
C GLY A 434 1.62 8.24 7.11
N PRO A 435 0.64 9.13 6.93
CA PRO A 435 0.27 10.09 7.98
C PRO A 435 -0.19 9.41 9.26
N ALA A 436 0.15 10.01 10.42
CA ALA A 436 -0.26 9.55 11.73
C ALA A 436 -0.89 10.71 12.54
N LEU A 437 -0.31 11.07 13.70
CA LEU A 437 -0.81 12.16 14.54
C LEU A 437 0.34 13.14 14.87
N GLU A 438 0.01 14.31 15.36
CA GLU A 438 0.93 15.35 15.82
C GLU A 438 2.03 15.68 14.80
N SER A 439 3.31 15.54 15.18
CA SER A 439 4.46 15.89 14.33
C SER A 439 4.53 15.11 13.01
N VAL A 440 3.95 13.92 12.96
CA VAL A 440 3.83 13.05 11.79
C VAL A 440 2.39 12.95 11.29
N GLY A 441 1.56 13.94 11.62
CA GLY A 441 0.18 14.07 11.21
C GLY A 441 -0.02 14.25 9.71
N THR A 442 -1.23 14.61 9.29
CA THR A 442 -1.62 14.70 7.87
C THR A 442 -0.83 15.74 7.06
N MET A 443 -0.32 16.79 7.70
CA MET A 443 0.58 17.81 7.12
C MET A 443 2.00 17.72 7.72
N GLY A 444 2.28 16.68 8.52
CA GLY A 444 3.55 16.45 9.17
C GLY A 444 4.53 15.60 8.34
N ASN A 445 5.70 15.35 8.90
CA ASN A 445 6.72 14.53 8.26
C ASN A 445 7.61 13.79 9.28
N TYR A 446 8.37 12.81 8.80
CA TYR A 446 9.27 11.98 9.62
C TYR A 446 10.70 12.54 9.74
N SER A 447 10.96 13.80 9.34
CA SER A 447 12.33 14.37 9.38
C SER A 447 12.90 14.38 10.80
N GLY A 448 12.12 14.81 11.80
CA GLY A 448 12.50 14.92 13.19
C GLY A 448 12.46 13.61 13.98
N VAL A 449 11.99 12.51 13.39
CA VAL A 449 11.88 11.21 14.06
C VAL A 449 13.27 10.61 14.33
N PRO A 450 13.53 10.02 15.53
CA PRO A 450 14.80 9.37 15.85
C PRO A 450 15.19 8.28 14.84
N VAL A 451 16.49 8.12 14.59
CA VAL A 451 17.03 7.15 13.63
C VAL A 451 16.56 5.72 13.90
N LEU A 452 16.56 5.30 15.18
CA LEU A 452 16.10 3.97 15.56
C LEU A 452 14.61 3.77 15.20
N ALA A 453 13.76 4.77 15.47
CA ALA A 453 12.35 4.70 15.11
C ALA A 453 12.15 4.64 13.59
N LYS A 454 12.94 5.39 12.79
CA LYS A 454 12.91 5.28 11.32
C LYS A 454 13.21 3.86 10.85
N ILE A 455 14.20 3.19 11.47
CA ILE A 455 14.54 1.79 11.14
C ILE A 455 13.37 0.86 11.49
N VAL A 456 12.72 1.04 12.63
CA VAL A 456 11.54 0.26 13.01
C VAL A 456 10.41 0.46 12.01
N PHE A 457 10.10 1.70 11.64
CA PHE A 457 9.08 2.01 10.64
C PHE A 457 9.39 1.48 9.24
N ILE A 458 10.67 1.45 8.83
CA ILE A 458 11.10 0.78 7.59
C ILE A 458 10.72 -0.70 7.61
N VAL A 459 10.94 -1.37 8.74
CA VAL A 459 10.55 -2.79 8.89
C VAL A 459 9.03 -2.95 8.90
N ASP A 460 8.30 -2.08 9.61
CA ASP A 460 6.84 -2.10 9.65
C ASP A 460 6.23 -1.92 8.25
N MET A 461 6.68 -0.91 7.50
CA MET A 461 6.23 -0.67 6.13
C MET A 461 6.46 -1.88 5.22
N PHE A 462 7.60 -2.54 5.37
CA PHE A 462 7.91 -3.76 4.63
C PHE A 462 7.03 -4.95 5.04
N LEU A 463 6.85 -5.19 6.35
CA LEU A 463 6.00 -6.25 6.88
C LEU A 463 4.52 -6.06 6.49
N GLY A 464 4.05 -4.82 6.53
CA GLY A 464 2.69 -4.47 6.12
C GLY A 464 2.43 -4.75 4.64
N ARG A 465 3.38 -4.41 3.77
CA ARG A 465 3.22 -4.54 2.31
C ARG A 465 3.33 -5.96 1.80
N VAL A 466 4.35 -6.69 2.27
CA VAL A 466 4.65 -8.06 1.81
C VAL A 466 3.82 -9.10 2.56
N GLU A 467 3.07 -8.67 3.56
CA GLU A 467 2.46 -9.48 4.60
C GLU A 467 3.49 -10.18 5.52
N ILE A 468 3.11 -10.45 6.77
CA ILE A 468 4.04 -10.94 7.79
C ILE A 468 4.54 -12.36 7.47
N TYR A 469 3.68 -13.25 6.93
CA TYR A 469 4.00 -14.67 6.70
C TYR A 469 5.16 -14.93 5.74
N PRO A 470 5.28 -14.31 4.55
CA PRO A 470 6.41 -14.51 3.66
C PRO A 470 7.75 -14.13 4.31
N VAL A 471 7.78 -13.05 5.08
CA VAL A 471 9.01 -12.60 5.76
C VAL A 471 9.40 -13.58 6.87
N LEU A 472 8.46 -13.99 7.72
CA LEU A 472 8.72 -15.00 8.76
C LEU A 472 9.15 -16.35 8.15
N ALA A 473 8.57 -16.75 7.01
CA ALA A 473 8.98 -17.96 6.32
C ALA A 473 10.44 -17.91 5.86
N VAL A 474 10.88 -16.77 5.30
CA VAL A 474 12.28 -16.58 4.89
C VAL A 474 13.21 -16.58 6.10
N VAL A 475 12.86 -15.88 7.18
CA VAL A 475 13.63 -15.87 8.43
C VAL A 475 13.78 -17.29 8.98
N THR A 476 12.68 -18.05 9.05
CA THR A 476 12.70 -19.45 9.54
C THR A 476 13.55 -20.35 8.65
N MET A 477 13.51 -20.16 7.32
CA MET A 477 14.38 -20.91 6.40
C MET A 477 15.87 -20.59 6.59
N ALA A 478 16.21 -19.33 6.90
CA ALA A 478 17.59 -18.93 7.18
C ALA A 478 18.13 -19.57 8.48
N PHE A 479 17.30 -19.73 9.51
CA PHE A 479 17.68 -20.39 10.76
C PHE A 479 17.72 -21.92 10.65
N ASN A 480 16.76 -22.53 9.94
CA ASN A 480 16.66 -23.99 9.81
C ASN A 480 17.58 -24.56 8.71
N GLY A 481 18.10 -23.75 7.79
CA GLY A 481 19.06 -24.17 6.76
C GLY A 481 20.47 -24.46 7.30
N ARG A 482 20.68 -24.29 8.62
CA ARG A 482 21.92 -24.66 9.33
C ARG A 482 21.84 -26.04 10.01
N LYS A 483 20.74 -26.75 9.88
CA LYS A 483 20.58 -28.17 10.23
C LYS A 483 20.41 -28.97 8.93
#